data_815e4f3b6fadab10cf6cb04a3c57ba1c
#
_entry.id   815e4f3b6fadab10cf6cb04a3c57ba1c
#
_cell.length_a   1.000
_cell.length_b   1.000
_cell.length_c   1.000
_cell.angle_alpha   90.00
_cell.angle_beta   90.00
_cell.angle_gamma   90.00
#
_symmetry.space_group_name_H-M   'P 1'
#
loop_
_entity.id
_entity.type
_entity.pdbx_description
1 polymer ?
#
loop_
_entity_poly.entity_id
_entity_poly.type
_entity_poly.pdbx_seq_one_letter_code
_entity_poly.pdbx_strand_id
1 'polypeptide(L)'
;MGVKLTNMKNKFYVIGIDGGGTKTEVALADLRGKIFKIAKSGPASPRNIGIKKTAQNVAEAIYKALKGTKNKKILSTFIGLPTVEKEEYKNKKHEIEKEILKNKKIGHIKKGKIIIGSDQKVAFRSGTDQKDGIVLISGTGCVCRGWRGDKDVKSSGWGWLSDEGSGFWVGQKGFQAFYKEMDERGKKTLIMRLILKEWKLKRKEDLLKIVYSKDSIRQISLISKIVDKAANKGDKIAKSIMEEAGKELALSAKTVIKKLSFQKQKFPIVLVGGMFDSKIASRIFIKEVKKIARKADFIHNKKRPVIGAIKLAIEQLNN
;
A
#
# COMPACT_ATOMS: atom_id res chain seq x y z
N MET A 1 12.32 -10.32 -41.00
CA MET A 1 13.32 -9.28 -40.66
C MET A 1 13.54 -9.27 -39.15
N GLY A 2 14.45 -10.10 -38.65
CA GLY A 2 14.83 -10.17 -37.25
C GLY A 2 15.92 -9.16 -36.95
N VAL A 3 15.54 -7.93 -36.62
CA VAL A 3 16.52 -6.89 -36.29
C VAL A 3 17.05 -7.15 -34.87
N LYS A 4 18.37 -7.27 -34.81
CA LYS A 4 19.25 -7.39 -33.64
C LYS A 4 18.82 -6.55 -32.45
N LEU A 5 17.89 -7.06 -31.60
CA LEU A 5 17.47 -6.49 -30.32
C LEU A 5 18.56 -6.60 -29.24
N THR A 6 19.65 -7.32 -29.48
CA THR A 6 20.67 -7.64 -28.50
C THR A 6 21.58 -6.46 -28.12
N ASN A 7 21.89 -5.55 -29.05
CA ASN A 7 22.77 -4.39 -28.76
C ASN A 7 22.03 -3.09 -28.38
N MET A 8 20.69 -3.02 -28.52
CA MET A 8 19.91 -1.84 -28.13
C MET A 8 19.53 -1.82 -26.64
N LYS A 9 19.65 -2.95 -25.93
CA LYS A 9 19.14 -3.16 -24.56
C LYS A 9 19.80 -2.29 -23.48
N ASN A 10 20.98 -1.75 -23.71
CA ASN A 10 21.71 -0.93 -22.71
C ASN A 10 21.49 0.58 -22.82
N LYS A 11 20.67 1.05 -23.76
CA LYS A 11 20.42 2.50 -23.99
C LYS A 11 19.03 2.95 -23.51
N PHE A 12 18.08 2.02 -23.30
CA PHE A 12 16.70 2.34 -23.00
C PHE A 12 16.32 1.91 -21.59
N TYR A 13 15.59 2.79 -20.91
CA TYR A 13 15.22 2.62 -19.50
C TYR A 13 13.76 2.99 -19.30
N VAL A 14 13.22 2.51 -18.18
CA VAL A 14 11.92 2.88 -17.66
C VAL A 14 12.08 3.38 -16.23
N ILE A 15 11.12 4.20 -15.80
CA ILE A 15 11.03 4.69 -14.43
C ILE A 15 9.72 4.20 -13.83
N GLY A 16 9.81 3.57 -12.66
CA GLY A 16 8.66 3.25 -11.82
C GLY A 16 8.65 4.10 -10.56
N ILE A 17 7.49 4.60 -10.18
CA ILE A 17 7.31 5.46 -9.01
C ILE A 17 6.19 4.92 -8.15
N ASP A 18 6.48 4.73 -6.86
CA ASP A 18 5.53 4.44 -5.80
C ASP A 18 5.46 5.64 -4.86
N GLY A 19 4.46 6.48 -5.06
CA GLY A 19 4.18 7.63 -4.20
C GLY A 19 3.24 7.23 -3.09
N GLY A 20 3.59 7.54 -1.86
CA GLY A 20 2.80 7.23 -0.68
C GLY A 20 2.57 8.42 0.24
N GLY A 21 1.79 8.21 1.29
CA GLY A 21 1.47 9.25 2.28
C GLY A 21 2.67 9.68 3.15
N THR A 22 3.76 8.90 3.17
CA THR A 22 4.94 9.18 4.01
C THR A 22 6.22 9.37 3.22
N LYS A 23 6.35 8.75 2.07
CA LYS A 23 7.53 8.80 1.20
C LYS A 23 7.13 8.53 -0.25
N THR A 24 8.01 8.93 -1.16
CA THR A 24 8.00 8.56 -2.58
C THR A 24 9.23 7.70 -2.85
N GLU A 25 9.05 6.59 -3.54
CA GLU A 25 10.14 5.72 -3.97
C GLU A 25 10.16 5.63 -5.49
N VAL A 26 11.33 5.84 -6.10
CA VAL A 26 11.54 5.78 -7.55
C VAL A 26 12.60 4.75 -7.86
N ALA A 27 12.34 3.91 -8.87
CA ALA A 27 13.32 3.00 -9.43
C ALA A 27 13.57 3.31 -10.91
N LEU A 28 14.83 3.25 -11.32
CA LEU A 28 15.29 3.25 -12.70
C LEU A 28 15.65 1.82 -13.07
N ALA A 29 15.06 1.29 -14.15
CA ALA A 29 15.29 -0.08 -14.61
C ALA A 29 15.47 -0.15 -16.13
N ASP A 30 16.07 -1.25 -16.62
CA ASP A 30 16.07 -1.58 -18.05
C ASP A 30 14.73 -2.20 -18.47
N LEU A 31 14.59 -2.50 -19.74
CA LEU A 31 13.38 -3.09 -20.31
C LEU A 31 13.14 -4.57 -19.87
N ARG A 32 14.09 -5.18 -19.18
CA ARG A 32 13.94 -6.50 -18.56
C ARG A 32 13.51 -6.39 -17.09
N GLY A 33 13.37 -5.16 -16.55
CA GLY A 33 13.02 -4.92 -15.18
C GLY A 33 14.20 -4.97 -14.19
N LYS A 34 15.46 -5.08 -14.67
CA LYS A 34 16.65 -5.00 -13.81
C LYS A 34 16.79 -3.58 -13.28
N ILE A 35 16.71 -3.43 -11.98
CA ILE A 35 16.82 -2.12 -11.31
C ILE A 35 18.28 -1.73 -11.17
N PHE A 36 18.62 -0.52 -11.62
CA PHE A 36 19.96 0.06 -11.51
C PHE A 36 20.07 1.02 -10.33
N LYS A 37 19.01 1.74 -10.04
CA LYS A 37 19.01 2.73 -8.98
C LYS A 37 17.65 2.89 -8.36
N ILE A 38 17.64 3.11 -7.04
CA ILE A 38 16.45 3.47 -6.27
C ILE A 38 16.75 4.76 -5.55
N ALA A 39 15.79 5.70 -5.59
CA ALA A 39 15.87 6.96 -4.86
C ALA A 39 14.59 7.20 -4.06
N LYS A 40 14.66 8.08 -3.08
CA LYS A 40 13.55 8.44 -2.21
C LYS A 40 13.45 9.95 -2.04
N SER A 41 12.22 10.43 -1.82
CA SER A 41 11.91 11.78 -1.40
C SER A 41 10.76 11.78 -0.39
N GLY A 42 10.24 12.98 -0.09
CA GLY A 42 9.10 13.17 0.79
C GLY A 42 7.79 12.51 0.29
N PRO A 43 6.68 12.69 1.02
CA PRO A 43 5.39 12.12 0.67
C PRO A 43 4.88 12.61 -0.69
N ALA A 44 4.05 11.80 -1.37
CA ALA A 44 3.38 12.15 -2.61
C ALA A 44 1.91 11.73 -2.58
N SER A 45 1.12 12.46 -1.82
CA SER A 45 -0.33 12.30 -1.75
C SER A 45 -1.01 13.63 -2.09
N PRO A 46 -1.63 13.77 -3.28
CA PRO A 46 -2.27 15.03 -3.68
C PRO A 46 -3.29 15.53 -2.67
N ARG A 47 -4.02 14.62 -2.02
CA ARG A 47 -5.01 14.94 -1.00
C ARG A 47 -4.39 15.52 0.28
N ASN A 48 -3.25 14.98 0.72
CA ASN A 48 -2.69 15.33 2.03
C ASN A 48 -1.81 16.58 1.98
N ILE A 49 -1.06 16.76 0.89
CA ILE A 49 -0.04 17.82 0.77
C ILE A 49 -0.23 18.71 -0.47
N GLY A 50 -1.34 18.53 -1.21
CA GLY A 50 -1.63 19.27 -2.43
C GLY A 50 -0.82 18.80 -3.66
N ILE A 51 -1.29 19.18 -4.84
CA ILE A 51 -0.71 18.78 -6.14
C ILE A 51 0.72 19.29 -6.29
N LYS A 52 0.95 20.58 -6.02
CA LYS A 52 2.26 21.23 -6.20
C LYS A 52 3.37 20.56 -5.37
N LYS A 53 3.11 20.29 -4.09
CA LYS A 53 4.08 19.64 -3.22
C LYS A 53 4.30 18.18 -3.58
N THR A 54 3.24 17.47 -3.97
CA THR A 54 3.31 16.11 -4.51
C THR A 54 4.22 16.06 -5.74
N ALA A 55 4.00 16.95 -6.70
CA ALA A 55 4.80 17.04 -7.92
C ALA A 55 6.27 17.36 -7.63
N GLN A 56 6.56 18.27 -6.71
CA GLN A 56 7.92 18.60 -6.28
C GLN A 56 8.64 17.37 -5.72
N ASN A 57 8.00 16.63 -4.81
CA ASN A 57 8.58 15.44 -4.21
C ASN A 57 8.81 14.32 -5.24
N VAL A 58 7.86 14.10 -6.16
CA VAL A 58 8.02 13.14 -7.26
C VAL A 58 9.19 13.56 -8.17
N ALA A 59 9.26 14.82 -8.58
CA ALA A 59 10.34 15.35 -9.43
C ALA A 59 11.72 15.23 -8.76
N GLU A 60 11.79 15.50 -7.46
CA GLU A 60 13.01 15.34 -6.66
C GLU A 60 13.48 13.87 -6.64
N ALA A 61 12.56 12.93 -6.42
CA ALA A 61 12.91 11.51 -6.42
C ALA A 61 13.39 11.04 -7.80
N ILE A 62 12.72 11.46 -8.88
CA ILE A 62 13.16 11.20 -10.26
C ILE A 62 14.57 11.77 -10.49
N TYR A 63 14.79 13.03 -10.13
CA TYR A 63 16.11 13.66 -10.28
C TYR A 63 17.21 12.86 -9.56
N LYS A 64 16.96 12.47 -8.30
CA LYS A 64 17.91 11.64 -7.53
C LYS A 64 18.18 10.28 -8.20
N ALA A 65 17.16 9.65 -8.79
CA ALA A 65 17.32 8.39 -9.52
C ALA A 65 18.12 8.55 -10.80
N LEU A 66 17.99 9.69 -11.47
CA LEU A 66 18.68 9.99 -12.73
C LEU A 66 20.08 10.61 -12.55
N LYS A 67 20.44 11.09 -11.36
CA LYS A 67 21.76 11.69 -11.09
C LYS A 67 22.88 10.68 -11.42
N GLY A 68 23.83 11.09 -12.26
CA GLY A 68 24.95 10.27 -12.72
C GLY A 68 24.61 9.32 -13.88
N THR A 69 23.42 9.43 -14.48
CA THR A 69 22.98 8.57 -15.59
C THR A 69 22.95 9.34 -16.91
N LYS A 70 24.09 9.93 -17.31
CA LYS A 70 24.19 10.64 -18.62
C LYS A 70 23.82 9.70 -19.78
N ASN A 71 23.13 10.25 -20.81
CA ASN A 71 22.75 9.58 -22.07
C ASN A 71 21.76 8.41 -21.97
N LYS A 72 21.02 8.23 -20.87
CA LYS A 72 19.97 7.23 -20.79
C LYS A 72 18.67 7.75 -21.39
N LYS A 73 18.11 6.99 -22.36
CA LYS A 73 16.79 7.31 -22.95
C LYS A 73 15.69 6.65 -22.11
N ILE A 74 14.84 7.47 -21.51
CA ILE A 74 13.67 6.99 -20.77
C ILE A 74 12.52 6.83 -21.75
N LEU A 75 12.03 5.59 -21.94
CA LEU A 75 10.93 5.29 -22.85
C LEU A 75 9.57 5.39 -22.18
N SER A 76 9.49 5.03 -20.91
CA SER A 76 8.23 5.09 -20.16
C SER A 76 8.47 5.40 -18.69
N THR A 77 7.52 6.11 -18.10
CA THR A 77 7.47 6.44 -16.67
C THR A 77 6.07 6.14 -16.14
N PHE A 78 5.95 5.24 -15.17
CA PHE A 78 4.70 5.01 -14.46
C PHE A 78 4.78 5.62 -13.07
N ILE A 79 3.81 6.47 -12.73
CA ILE A 79 3.72 7.20 -11.46
C ILE A 79 2.50 6.71 -10.70
N GLY A 80 2.69 5.83 -9.71
CA GLY A 80 1.65 5.39 -8.79
C GLY A 80 1.45 6.41 -7.68
N LEU A 81 0.25 6.94 -7.53
CA LEU A 81 -0.10 7.91 -6.49
C LEU A 81 -1.39 7.51 -5.78
N PRO A 82 -1.51 7.77 -4.48
CA PRO A 82 -2.75 7.59 -3.77
C PRO A 82 -3.81 8.60 -4.25
N THR A 83 -5.06 8.20 -4.18
CA THR A 83 -6.24 9.04 -4.46
C THR A 83 -6.46 9.50 -5.91
N VAL A 84 -5.53 9.32 -6.83
CA VAL A 84 -5.64 9.81 -8.21
C VAL A 84 -6.76 9.15 -9.04
N GLU A 85 -7.32 8.05 -8.58
CA GLU A 85 -8.49 7.39 -9.17
C GLU A 85 -9.81 7.82 -8.51
N LYS A 86 -9.78 8.69 -7.49
CA LYS A 86 -10.99 9.32 -6.96
C LYS A 86 -11.45 10.41 -7.92
N GLU A 87 -12.78 10.59 -8.03
CA GLU A 87 -13.40 11.53 -8.95
C GLU A 87 -12.78 12.94 -8.84
N GLU A 88 -12.52 13.38 -7.62
CA GLU A 88 -11.85 14.66 -7.29
C GLU A 88 -10.49 14.86 -7.99
N TYR A 89 -9.72 13.78 -8.21
CA TYR A 89 -8.36 13.84 -8.78
C TYR A 89 -8.23 13.22 -10.16
N LYS A 90 -9.24 12.51 -10.64
CA LYS A 90 -9.18 11.79 -11.91
C LYS A 90 -8.87 12.73 -13.08
N ASN A 91 -9.48 13.89 -13.10
CA ASN A 91 -9.29 14.92 -14.12
C ASN A 91 -8.04 15.79 -13.88
N LYS A 92 -7.37 15.64 -12.71
CA LYS A 92 -6.18 16.42 -12.35
C LYS A 92 -4.85 15.72 -12.68
N LYS A 93 -4.88 14.52 -13.28
CA LYS A 93 -3.65 13.78 -13.65
C LYS A 93 -2.74 14.60 -14.57
N HIS A 94 -3.33 15.27 -15.56
CA HIS A 94 -2.59 16.15 -16.47
C HIS A 94 -1.98 17.38 -15.76
N GLU A 95 -2.68 17.95 -14.78
CA GLU A 95 -2.14 19.04 -13.94
C GLU A 95 -0.95 18.55 -13.13
N ILE A 96 -1.06 17.35 -12.50
CA ILE A 96 0.04 16.75 -11.75
C ILE A 96 1.25 16.52 -12.65
N GLU A 97 1.05 15.99 -13.85
CA GLU A 97 2.11 15.78 -14.84
C GLU A 97 2.80 17.09 -15.22
N LYS A 98 2.03 18.12 -15.56
CA LYS A 98 2.56 19.46 -15.87
C LYS A 98 3.41 20.01 -14.73
N GLU A 99 2.93 19.89 -13.49
CA GLU A 99 3.68 20.35 -12.31
C GLU A 99 4.98 19.58 -12.10
N ILE A 100 4.99 18.26 -12.30
CA ILE A 100 6.21 17.44 -12.23
C ILE A 100 7.23 17.92 -13.28
N LEU A 101 6.77 18.19 -14.49
CA LEU A 101 7.60 18.56 -15.63
C LEU A 101 8.11 20.01 -15.62
N LYS A 102 7.65 20.86 -14.70
CA LYS A 102 8.24 22.18 -14.46
C LYS A 102 9.69 22.09 -13.96
N ASN A 103 10.09 20.96 -13.38
CA ASN A 103 11.47 20.74 -12.96
C ASN A 103 12.35 20.45 -14.19
N LYS A 104 13.09 21.49 -14.65
CA LYS A 104 13.97 21.43 -15.83
C LYS A 104 15.02 20.30 -15.76
N LYS A 105 15.45 19.90 -14.54
CA LYS A 105 16.48 18.86 -14.33
C LYS A 105 16.03 17.45 -14.73
N ILE A 106 14.72 17.23 -14.89
CA ILE A 106 14.14 15.96 -15.33
C ILE A 106 13.43 16.07 -16.69
N GLY A 107 13.60 17.20 -17.40
CA GLY A 107 12.88 17.48 -18.64
C GLY A 107 13.03 16.44 -19.73
N HIS A 108 14.12 15.66 -19.71
CA HIS A 108 14.37 14.59 -20.69
C HIS A 108 13.39 13.40 -20.58
N ILE A 109 12.68 13.21 -19.46
CA ILE A 109 11.64 12.16 -19.36
C ILE A 109 10.41 12.47 -20.24
N LYS A 110 10.22 13.73 -20.65
CA LYS A 110 9.13 14.16 -21.56
C LYS A 110 9.16 13.44 -22.91
N LYS A 111 10.33 12.94 -23.33
CA LYS A 111 10.50 12.21 -24.59
C LYS A 111 9.91 10.80 -24.54
N GLY A 112 9.59 10.30 -23.37
CA GLY A 112 8.94 9.01 -23.15
C GLY A 112 7.47 9.16 -22.77
N LYS A 113 6.76 8.03 -22.70
CA LYS A 113 5.36 7.95 -22.27
C LYS A 113 5.29 8.14 -20.74
N ILE A 114 4.48 9.07 -20.26
CA ILE A 114 4.26 9.30 -18.82
C ILE A 114 2.83 8.92 -18.48
N ILE A 115 2.65 8.09 -17.46
CA ILE A 115 1.31 7.69 -16.99
C ILE A 115 1.21 7.80 -15.50
N ILE A 116 0.16 8.44 -15.05
CA ILE A 116 -0.20 8.55 -13.64
C ILE A 116 -1.37 7.61 -13.36
N GLY A 117 -1.15 6.67 -12.43
CA GLY A 117 -2.14 5.69 -12.01
C GLY A 117 -2.14 5.47 -10.51
N SER A 118 -2.93 4.48 -10.08
CA SER A 118 -3.13 4.15 -8.67
C SER A 118 -1.90 3.47 -8.05
N ASP A 119 -1.54 3.88 -6.83
CA ASP A 119 -0.61 3.18 -5.95
C ASP A 119 -1.07 1.74 -5.64
N GLN A 120 -2.39 1.50 -5.61
CA GLN A 120 -2.96 0.17 -5.39
C GLN A 120 -2.67 -0.76 -6.56
N LYS A 121 -2.69 -0.26 -7.81
CA LYS A 121 -2.29 -1.04 -8.99
C LYS A 121 -0.80 -1.35 -8.97
N VAL A 122 0.01 -0.40 -8.53
CA VAL A 122 1.45 -0.60 -8.29
C VAL A 122 1.68 -1.72 -7.26
N ALA A 123 0.98 -1.67 -6.14
CA ALA A 123 1.06 -2.69 -5.09
C ALA A 123 0.63 -4.07 -5.60
N PHE A 124 -0.46 -4.17 -6.37
CA PHE A 124 -0.92 -5.39 -7.00
C PHE A 124 0.15 -5.99 -7.93
N ARG A 125 0.67 -5.18 -8.86
CA ARG A 125 1.65 -5.63 -9.85
C ARG A 125 3.02 -5.97 -9.24
N SER A 126 3.33 -5.49 -8.04
CA SER A 126 4.55 -5.89 -7.34
C SER A 126 4.50 -7.35 -6.86
N GLY A 127 3.31 -7.89 -6.60
CA GLY A 127 3.10 -9.27 -6.14
C GLY A 127 2.88 -10.29 -7.26
N THR A 128 2.38 -9.88 -8.44
CA THR A 128 1.99 -10.79 -9.52
C THR A 128 2.25 -10.18 -10.90
N ASP A 129 2.36 -11.05 -11.92
CA ASP A 129 2.41 -10.66 -13.33
C ASP A 129 1.03 -10.71 -14.00
N GLN A 130 0.01 -11.18 -13.29
CA GLN A 130 -1.36 -11.21 -13.82
C GLN A 130 -1.94 -9.79 -13.86
N LYS A 131 -2.75 -9.52 -14.90
CA LYS A 131 -3.46 -8.25 -15.07
C LYS A 131 -4.74 -8.21 -14.22
N ASP A 132 -5.40 -9.37 -14.09
CA ASP A 132 -6.63 -9.58 -13.34
C ASP A 132 -6.34 -10.14 -11.95
N GLY A 133 -7.08 -9.70 -10.95
CA GLY A 133 -6.95 -10.14 -9.57
C GLY A 133 -7.28 -9.06 -8.56
N ILE A 134 -6.87 -9.27 -7.34
CA ILE A 134 -7.22 -8.40 -6.21
C ILE A 134 -5.97 -8.03 -5.44
N VAL A 135 -5.89 -6.80 -4.96
CA VAL A 135 -4.97 -6.37 -3.92
C VAL A 135 -5.75 -6.01 -2.67
N LEU A 136 -5.28 -6.46 -1.53
CA LEU A 136 -5.74 -6.01 -0.22
C LEU A 136 -4.56 -5.43 0.54
N ILE A 137 -4.60 -4.13 0.76
CA ILE A 137 -3.58 -3.41 1.52
C ILE A 137 -4.15 -3.15 2.92
N SER A 138 -3.46 -3.58 3.97
CA SER A 138 -3.83 -3.28 5.35
C SER A 138 -2.60 -2.93 6.19
N GLY A 139 -2.46 -1.63 6.42
CA GLY A 139 -1.48 -0.98 7.29
C GLY A 139 -2.20 -0.13 8.32
N THR A 140 -1.90 1.18 8.39
CA THR A 140 -2.66 2.14 9.23
C THR A 140 -4.13 2.20 8.85
N GLY A 141 -4.46 2.26 7.56
CA GLY A 141 -5.80 2.05 7.01
C GLY A 141 -5.86 0.76 6.20
N CYS A 142 -7.00 0.45 5.59
CA CYS A 142 -7.09 -0.67 4.66
C CYS A 142 -7.87 -0.31 3.39
N VAL A 143 -7.57 -1.01 2.30
CA VAL A 143 -8.29 -0.92 1.02
C VAL A 143 -8.19 -2.24 0.27
N CYS A 144 -9.32 -2.67 -0.27
CA CYS A 144 -9.40 -3.78 -1.20
C CYS A 144 -9.78 -3.26 -2.58
N ARG A 145 -9.01 -3.60 -3.61
CA ARG A 145 -9.31 -3.25 -5.00
C ARG A 145 -9.00 -4.42 -5.92
N GLY A 146 -9.79 -4.59 -6.96
CA GLY A 146 -9.59 -5.65 -7.92
C GLY A 146 -9.90 -5.22 -9.34
N TRP A 147 -9.32 -5.95 -10.27
CA TRP A 147 -9.46 -5.72 -11.73
C TRP A 147 -9.80 -7.02 -12.42
N ARG A 148 -10.68 -6.96 -13.41
CA ARG A 148 -10.99 -8.05 -14.32
C ARG A 148 -11.43 -7.50 -15.68
N GLY A 149 -10.58 -7.64 -16.70
CA GLY A 149 -10.75 -6.92 -17.94
C GLY A 149 -10.84 -5.42 -17.68
N ASP A 150 -11.89 -4.76 -18.17
CA ASP A 150 -12.13 -3.34 -17.99
C ASP A 150 -12.79 -2.98 -16.65
N LYS A 151 -13.19 -4.00 -15.87
CA LYS A 151 -13.83 -3.75 -14.57
C LYS A 151 -12.78 -3.42 -13.51
N ASP A 152 -13.01 -2.34 -12.79
CA ASP A 152 -12.22 -1.86 -11.66
C ASP A 152 -13.17 -1.66 -10.46
N VAL A 153 -12.96 -2.43 -9.40
CA VAL A 153 -13.86 -2.45 -8.23
C VAL A 153 -13.07 -2.23 -6.96
N LYS A 154 -13.58 -1.36 -6.11
CA LYS A 154 -13.01 -1.03 -4.80
C LYS A 154 -13.99 -1.32 -3.68
N SER A 155 -13.46 -1.74 -2.52
CA SER A 155 -14.14 -1.82 -1.22
C SER A 155 -13.21 -1.29 -0.14
N SER A 156 -13.77 -0.64 0.92
CA SER A 156 -12.99 0.08 1.95
C SER A 156 -12.06 1.17 1.41
N GLY A 157 -11.13 1.67 2.19
CA GLY A 157 -10.22 2.75 1.79
C GLY A 157 -10.91 4.13 1.78
N TRP A 158 -11.79 4.36 2.74
CA TRP A 158 -12.47 5.64 2.94
C TRP A 158 -11.75 6.50 3.98
N GLY A 159 -10.85 5.89 4.73
CA GLY A 159 -10.04 6.53 5.75
C GLY A 159 -10.09 5.76 7.06
N TRP A 160 -9.13 6.09 7.93
CA TRP A 160 -8.87 5.36 9.16
C TRP A 160 -10.07 5.18 10.11
N LEU A 161 -11.07 6.09 10.04
CA LEU A 161 -12.30 5.98 10.84
C LEU A 161 -13.22 4.83 10.42
N SER A 162 -13.17 4.45 9.15
CA SER A 162 -14.08 3.46 8.53
C SER A 162 -13.37 2.24 7.95
N ASP A 163 -12.03 2.20 8.04
CA ASP A 163 -11.25 1.10 7.46
C ASP A 163 -11.08 -0.02 8.50
N GLU A 164 -12.14 -0.81 8.70
CA GLU A 164 -12.17 -1.94 9.63
C GLU A 164 -11.17 -3.03 9.25
N GLY A 165 -10.59 -3.68 10.26
CA GLY A 165 -9.51 -4.65 10.06
C GLY A 165 -8.14 -4.02 9.81
N SER A 166 -8.02 -2.69 9.79
CA SER A 166 -6.74 -1.99 9.68
C SER A 166 -5.97 -1.96 11.00
N GLY A 167 -4.69 -1.57 10.93
CA GLY A 167 -3.88 -1.39 12.13
C GLY A 167 -4.42 -0.30 13.06
N PHE A 168 -5.01 0.78 12.52
CA PHE A 168 -5.69 1.79 13.35
C PHE A 168 -6.89 1.19 14.06
N TRP A 169 -7.74 0.47 13.36
CA TRP A 169 -8.93 -0.16 13.94
C TRP A 169 -8.58 -1.16 15.03
N VAL A 170 -7.60 -2.04 14.80
CA VAL A 170 -7.09 -2.97 15.81
C VAL A 170 -6.49 -2.22 17.00
N GLY A 171 -5.71 -1.17 16.72
CA GLY A 171 -5.10 -0.35 17.77
C GLY A 171 -6.14 0.38 18.62
N GLN A 172 -7.22 0.88 18.00
CA GLN A 172 -8.34 1.49 18.71
C GLN A 172 -9.05 0.48 19.65
N LYS A 173 -9.31 -0.74 19.17
CA LYS A 173 -9.85 -1.83 19.99
C LYS A 173 -8.91 -2.17 21.15
N GLY A 174 -7.61 -2.24 20.89
CA GLY A 174 -6.60 -2.46 21.92
C GLY A 174 -6.53 -1.34 22.96
N PHE A 175 -6.62 -0.08 22.52
CA PHE A 175 -6.71 1.09 23.37
C PHE A 175 -7.97 1.05 24.26
N GLN A 176 -9.11 0.69 23.68
CA GLN A 176 -10.36 0.52 24.44
C GLN A 176 -10.24 -0.59 25.47
N ALA A 177 -9.61 -1.73 25.13
CA ALA A 177 -9.39 -2.83 26.06
C ALA A 177 -8.48 -2.43 27.23
N PHE A 178 -7.45 -1.62 26.96
CA PHE A 178 -6.56 -1.06 28.01
C PHE A 178 -7.35 -0.28 29.06
N TYR A 179 -8.19 0.67 28.62
CA TYR A 179 -8.94 1.50 29.58
C TYR A 179 -10.12 0.76 30.24
N LYS A 180 -10.72 -0.21 29.53
CA LYS A 180 -11.72 -1.09 30.19
C LYS A 180 -11.13 -1.89 31.36
N GLU A 181 -9.89 -2.38 31.23
CA GLU A 181 -9.18 -3.02 32.33
C GLU A 181 -8.81 -2.00 33.42
N MET A 182 -8.32 -0.82 33.05
CA MET A 182 -7.96 0.23 34.01
C MET A 182 -9.12 0.68 34.87
N ASP A 183 -10.32 0.80 34.29
CA ASP A 183 -11.56 1.22 34.95
C ASP A 183 -12.30 0.05 35.59
N GLU A 184 -11.77 -1.17 35.58
CA GLU A 184 -12.41 -2.40 36.04
C GLU A 184 -13.74 -2.75 35.34
N ARG A 185 -14.06 -2.09 34.23
CA ARG A 185 -15.23 -2.38 33.36
C ARG A 185 -15.01 -3.59 32.43
N GLY A 186 -13.81 -4.12 32.39
CA GLY A 186 -13.41 -5.20 31.47
C GLY A 186 -12.49 -6.22 32.13
N LYS A 187 -12.27 -7.31 31.40
CA LYS A 187 -11.38 -8.37 31.88
C LYS A 187 -9.91 -7.92 31.76
N LYS A 188 -9.06 -8.45 32.66
CA LYS A 188 -7.60 -8.30 32.59
C LYS A 188 -7.07 -8.78 31.26
N THR A 189 -6.12 -8.02 30.68
CA THR A 189 -5.51 -8.34 29.37
C THR A 189 -4.00 -8.09 29.38
N LEU A 190 -3.27 -8.87 28.60
CA LEU A 190 -1.84 -8.63 28.38
C LEU A 190 -1.57 -7.34 27.60
N ILE A 191 -2.57 -6.81 26.88
CA ILE A 191 -2.45 -5.56 26.10
C ILE A 191 -1.96 -4.42 26.99
N MET A 192 -2.61 -4.20 28.16
CA MET A 192 -2.23 -3.13 29.07
C MET A 192 -0.78 -3.27 29.54
N ARG A 193 -0.41 -4.46 30.02
CA ARG A 193 0.94 -4.72 30.52
C ARG A 193 2.00 -4.55 29.43
N LEU A 194 1.73 -4.99 28.21
CA LEU A 194 2.65 -4.86 27.09
C LEU A 194 2.79 -3.41 26.62
N ILE A 195 1.71 -2.62 26.58
CA ILE A 195 1.78 -1.19 26.24
C ILE A 195 2.66 -0.46 27.25
N LEU A 196 2.40 -0.62 28.55
CA LEU A 196 3.19 0.02 29.61
C LEU A 196 4.67 -0.34 29.49
N LYS A 197 4.97 -1.63 29.27
CA LYS A 197 6.36 -2.12 29.13
C LYS A 197 7.05 -1.58 27.88
N GLU A 198 6.43 -1.73 26.70
CA GLU A 198 7.10 -1.43 25.41
C GLU A 198 7.22 0.06 25.16
N TRP A 199 6.25 0.83 25.64
CA TRP A 199 6.30 2.29 25.54
C TRP A 199 6.93 2.96 26.76
N LYS A 200 7.43 2.16 27.74
CA LYS A 200 8.12 2.61 28.96
C LYS A 200 7.29 3.63 29.76
N LEU A 201 5.98 3.42 29.81
CA LEU A 201 5.08 4.32 30.54
C LEU A 201 5.18 4.06 32.05
N LYS A 202 5.37 5.12 32.82
CA LYS A 202 5.41 5.04 34.28
C LYS A 202 4.02 4.96 34.89
N ARG A 203 3.05 5.62 34.30
CA ARG A 203 1.66 5.66 34.70
C ARG A 203 0.75 5.27 33.54
N LYS A 204 -0.41 4.69 33.87
CA LYS A 204 -1.40 4.26 32.84
C LYS A 204 -1.96 5.45 32.04
N GLU A 205 -2.13 6.60 32.71
CA GLU A 205 -2.64 7.84 32.13
C GLU A 205 -1.71 8.46 31.10
N ASP A 206 -0.42 8.16 31.16
CA ASP A 206 0.57 8.71 30.19
C ASP A 206 0.30 8.22 28.75
N LEU A 207 -0.44 7.12 28.58
CA LEU A 207 -0.89 6.65 27.27
C LEU A 207 -1.74 7.70 26.54
N LEU A 208 -2.58 8.46 27.28
CA LEU A 208 -3.42 9.51 26.69
C LEU A 208 -2.59 10.59 25.98
N LYS A 209 -1.47 11.01 26.60
CA LYS A 209 -0.58 12.02 26.01
C LYS A 209 -0.04 11.58 24.64
N ILE A 210 0.22 10.28 24.49
CA ILE A 210 0.76 9.71 23.23
C ILE A 210 -0.34 9.60 22.17
N VAL A 211 -1.49 9.03 22.53
CA VAL A 211 -2.56 8.77 21.53
C VAL A 211 -3.33 10.02 21.12
N TYR A 212 -3.30 11.10 21.93
CA TYR A 212 -3.88 12.41 21.58
C TYR A 212 -2.82 13.41 21.07
N SER A 213 -1.61 12.95 20.73
CA SER A 213 -0.58 13.79 20.11
C SER A 213 -0.92 14.14 18.65
N LYS A 214 -0.14 15.03 18.03
CA LYS A 214 -0.29 15.38 16.60
C LYS A 214 -0.17 14.17 15.66
N ASP A 215 0.47 13.07 16.09
CA ASP A 215 0.66 11.83 15.33
C ASP A 215 -0.29 10.71 15.80
N SER A 216 -1.45 11.06 16.35
CA SER A 216 -2.41 10.17 17.01
C SER A 216 -2.77 8.94 16.17
N ILE A 217 -3.07 9.11 14.90
CA ILE A 217 -3.46 8.03 13.98
C ILE A 217 -2.36 6.97 13.91
N ARG A 218 -1.12 7.40 13.78
CA ARG A 218 0.04 6.50 13.74
C ARG A 218 0.27 5.83 15.07
N GLN A 219 0.21 6.58 16.17
CA GLN A 219 0.41 6.03 17.53
C GLN A 219 -0.63 4.96 17.85
N ILE A 220 -1.90 5.22 17.59
CA ILE A 220 -2.96 4.24 17.76
C ILE A 220 -2.72 3.00 16.87
N SER A 221 -2.35 3.21 15.61
CA SER A 221 -2.06 2.10 14.69
C SER A 221 -0.91 1.20 15.19
N LEU A 222 0.09 1.75 15.89
CA LEU A 222 1.20 0.98 16.46
C LEU A 222 0.75 0.02 17.58
N ILE A 223 -0.33 0.33 18.28
CA ILE A 223 -0.92 -0.56 19.31
C ILE A 223 -1.31 -1.91 18.69
N SER A 224 -1.67 -1.96 17.40
CA SER A 224 -2.02 -3.21 16.72
C SER A 224 -0.95 -4.30 16.82
N LYS A 225 0.33 -3.91 16.79
CA LYS A 225 1.45 -4.84 16.98
C LYS A 225 1.49 -5.42 18.38
N ILE A 226 1.13 -4.61 19.36
CA ILE A 226 1.08 -5.04 20.78
C ILE A 226 -0.13 -5.97 20.98
N VAL A 227 -1.27 -5.67 20.35
CA VAL A 227 -2.45 -6.55 20.35
C VAL A 227 -2.10 -7.90 19.73
N ASP A 228 -1.45 -7.94 18.55
CA ASP A 228 -1.03 -9.19 17.93
C ASP A 228 -0.06 -9.98 18.82
N LYS A 229 0.90 -9.30 19.46
CA LYS A 229 1.83 -9.92 20.41
C LYS A 229 1.12 -10.50 21.65
N ALA A 230 0.11 -9.80 22.18
CA ALA A 230 -0.70 -10.29 23.28
C ALA A 230 -1.51 -11.53 22.85
N ALA A 231 -2.14 -11.47 21.69
CA ALA A 231 -2.90 -12.57 21.10
C ALA A 231 -2.06 -13.84 20.92
N ASN A 232 -0.83 -13.70 20.40
CA ASN A 232 0.12 -14.81 20.23
C ASN A 232 0.64 -15.37 21.58
N LYS A 233 0.50 -14.63 22.68
CA LYS A 233 0.77 -15.09 24.05
C LYS A 233 -0.46 -15.70 24.76
N GLY A 234 -1.56 -15.92 24.04
CA GLY A 234 -2.77 -16.57 24.56
C GLY A 234 -3.79 -15.62 25.19
N ASP A 235 -3.61 -14.30 25.10
CA ASP A 235 -4.61 -13.34 25.59
C ASP A 235 -5.91 -13.46 24.77
N LYS A 236 -7.01 -13.79 25.45
CA LYS A 236 -8.30 -14.06 24.80
C LYS A 236 -8.92 -12.81 24.17
N ILE A 237 -8.74 -11.64 24.80
CA ILE A 237 -9.27 -10.35 24.30
C ILE A 237 -8.51 -9.96 23.04
N ALA A 238 -7.18 -9.96 23.10
CA ALA A 238 -6.34 -9.65 21.96
C ALA A 238 -6.58 -10.62 20.79
N LYS A 239 -6.74 -11.91 21.07
CA LYS A 239 -7.06 -12.92 20.06
C LYS A 239 -8.39 -12.64 19.38
N SER A 240 -9.44 -12.32 20.16
CA SER A 240 -10.74 -11.94 19.60
C SER A 240 -10.66 -10.72 18.68
N ILE A 241 -9.90 -9.68 19.08
CA ILE A 241 -9.68 -8.48 18.23
C ILE A 241 -9.01 -8.85 16.92
N MET A 242 -7.97 -9.69 16.96
CA MET A 242 -7.26 -10.12 15.73
C MET A 242 -8.11 -11.02 14.83
N GLU A 243 -8.96 -11.88 15.40
CA GLU A 243 -9.91 -12.70 14.66
C GLU A 243 -10.99 -11.85 13.97
N GLU A 244 -11.52 -10.85 14.68
CA GLU A 244 -12.48 -9.88 14.13
C GLU A 244 -11.84 -9.09 12.97
N ALA A 245 -10.61 -8.59 13.14
CA ALA A 245 -9.87 -7.92 12.08
C ALA A 245 -9.74 -8.77 10.81
N GLY A 246 -9.43 -10.06 10.97
CA GLY A 246 -9.38 -11.00 9.84
C GLY A 246 -10.71 -11.16 9.12
N LYS A 247 -11.83 -11.13 9.85
CA LYS A 247 -13.19 -11.22 9.28
C LYS A 247 -13.55 -9.95 8.50
N GLU A 248 -13.23 -8.77 9.02
CA GLU A 248 -13.51 -7.49 8.37
C GLU A 248 -12.72 -7.33 7.07
N LEU A 249 -11.42 -7.68 7.09
CA LEU A 249 -10.60 -7.72 5.88
C LEU A 249 -11.19 -8.71 4.84
N ALA A 250 -11.68 -9.86 5.30
CA ALA A 250 -12.31 -10.83 4.42
C ALA A 250 -13.64 -10.33 3.84
N LEU A 251 -14.42 -9.56 4.60
CA LEU A 251 -15.66 -8.95 4.11
C LEU A 251 -15.38 -8.01 2.94
N SER A 252 -14.37 -7.16 3.06
CA SER A 252 -13.91 -6.26 1.99
C SER A 252 -13.49 -7.05 0.74
N ALA A 253 -12.71 -8.13 0.90
CA ALA A 253 -12.27 -8.97 -0.21
C ALA A 253 -13.46 -9.72 -0.86
N LYS A 254 -14.35 -10.29 -0.07
CA LYS A 254 -15.56 -10.99 -0.54
C LYS A 254 -16.45 -10.08 -1.39
N THR A 255 -16.55 -8.80 -1.02
CA THR A 255 -17.30 -7.79 -1.78
C THR A 255 -16.71 -7.61 -3.18
N VAL A 256 -15.38 -7.44 -3.28
CA VAL A 256 -14.68 -7.29 -4.56
C VAL A 256 -14.74 -8.57 -5.39
N ILE A 257 -14.55 -9.73 -4.77
CA ILE A 257 -14.66 -11.05 -5.42
C ILE A 257 -16.04 -11.24 -6.08
N LYS A 258 -17.12 -10.92 -5.37
CA LYS A 258 -18.50 -11.03 -5.89
C LYS A 258 -18.74 -10.09 -7.06
N LYS A 259 -18.39 -8.81 -6.91
CA LYS A 259 -18.58 -7.77 -7.96
C LYS A 259 -17.78 -8.07 -9.24
N LEU A 260 -16.62 -8.72 -9.12
CA LEU A 260 -15.78 -9.14 -10.25
C LEU A 260 -16.09 -10.56 -10.74
N SER A 261 -17.03 -11.28 -10.11
CA SER A 261 -17.40 -12.66 -10.45
C SER A 261 -16.22 -13.64 -10.45
N PHE A 262 -15.35 -13.55 -9.42
CA PHE A 262 -14.16 -14.40 -9.28
C PHE A 262 -14.41 -15.72 -8.52
N GLN A 263 -15.62 -15.97 -8.00
CA GLN A 263 -15.89 -17.05 -7.05
C GLN A 263 -15.46 -18.44 -7.55
N LYS A 264 -15.63 -18.74 -8.84
CA LYS A 264 -15.33 -20.05 -9.44
C LYS A 264 -13.97 -20.10 -10.15
N GLN A 265 -13.24 -18.98 -10.23
CA GLN A 265 -12.01 -18.84 -11.01
C GLN A 265 -10.76 -18.93 -10.13
N LYS A 266 -9.61 -19.21 -10.77
CA LYS A 266 -8.29 -19.05 -10.18
C LYS A 266 -7.84 -17.61 -10.43
N PHE A 267 -7.48 -16.88 -9.40
CA PHE A 267 -6.99 -15.49 -9.46
C PHE A 267 -6.12 -15.18 -8.26
N PRO A 268 -5.16 -14.25 -8.38
CA PRO A 268 -4.32 -13.82 -7.27
C PRO A 268 -5.04 -12.83 -6.37
N ILE A 269 -4.83 -12.97 -5.07
CA ILE A 269 -5.09 -11.97 -4.05
C ILE A 269 -3.75 -11.57 -3.45
N VAL A 270 -3.26 -10.40 -3.81
CA VAL A 270 -2.00 -9.84 -3.31
C VAL A 270 -2.26 -9.15 -1.97
N LEU A 271 -1.63 -9.64 -0.92
CA LEU A 271 -1.76 -9.15 0.44
C LEU A 271 -0.56 -8.25 0.77
N VAL A 272 -0.82 -7.02 1.17
CA VAL A 272 0.20 -5.99 1.45
C VAL A 272 -0.07 -5.31 2.78
N GLY A 273 0.96 -5.10 3.59
CA GLY A 273 0.89 -4.37 4.85
C GLY A 273 0.94 -5.24 6.09
N GLY A 274 1.28 -4.60 7.21
CA GLY A 274 1.66 -5.27 8.45
C GLY A 274 0.57 -6.11 9.12
N MET A 275 -0.72 -5.87 8.78
CA MET A 275 -1.80 -6.70 9.32
C MET A 275 -1.73 -8.15 8.83
N PHE A 276 -1.13 -8.39 7.67
CA PHE A 276 -0.94 -9.73 7.13
C PHE A 276 0.28 -10.46 7.71
N ASP A 277 1.14 -9.78 8.48
CA ASP A 277 2.19 -10.42 9.28
C ASP A 277 1.60 -11.18 10.50
N SER A 278 0.39 -10.81 10.93
CA SER A 278 -0.34 -11.54 11.96
C SER A 278 -0.81 -12.90 11.47
N LYS A 279 -0.33 -13.97 12.10
CA LYS A 279 -0.75 -15.35 11.80
C LYS A 279 -2.26 -15.56 12.08
N ILE A 280 -2.79 -14.90 13.10
CA ILE A 280 -4.20 -15.03 13.51
C ILE A 280 -5.09 -14.35 12.47
N ALA A 281 -4.89 -13.06 12.21
CA ALA A 281 -5.69 -12.30 11.25
C ALA A 281 -5.61 -12.89 9.84
N SER A 282 -4.41 -13.24 9.36
CA SER A 282 -4.21 -13.84 8.03
C SER A 282 -4.88 -15.19 7.89
N ARG A 283 -4.81 -16.07 8.92
CA ARG A 283 -5.49 -17.38 8.89
C ARG A 283 -7.00 -17.21 8.82
N ILE A 284 -7.60 -16.33 9.61
CA ILE A 284 -9.05 -16.07 9.60
C ILE A 284 -9.45 -15.46 8.26
N PHE A 285 -8.71 -14.47 7.75
CA PHE A 285 -8.93 -13.88 6.44
C PHE A 285 -8.99 -14.95 5.34
N ILE A 286 -7.97 -15.78 5.23
CA ILE A 286 -7.89 -16.86 4.22
C ILE A 286 -9.05 -17.85 4.36
N LYS A 287 -9.35 -18.29 5.59
CA LYS A 287 -10.48 -19.20 5.89
C LYS A 287 -11.79 -18.60 5.39
N GLU A 288 -12.05 -17.34 5.70
CA GLU A 288 -13.29 -16.67 5.34
C GLU A 288 -13.44 -16.43 3.83
N VAL A 289 -12.36 -16.05 3.14
CA VAL A 289 -12.37 -15.86 1.67
C VAL A 289 -12.56 -17.19 0.96
N LYS A 290 -11.92 -18.28 1.42
CA LYS A 290 -12.06 -19.61 0.81
C LYS A 290 -13.49 -20.19 0.87
N LYS A 291 -14.35 -19.69 1.75
CA LYS A 291 -15.78 -20.07 1.77
C LYS A 291 -16.49 -19.74 0.46
N ILE A 292 -16.09 -18.70 -0.25
CA ILE A 292 -16.72 -18.25 -1.50
C ILE A 292 -15.79 -18.35 -2.73
N ALA A 293 -14.49 -18.43 -2.54
CA ALA A 293 -13.49 -18.45 -3.61
C ALA A 293 -12.38 -19.45 -3.30
N ARG A 294 -12.70 -20.74 -3.44
CA ARG A 294 -11.77 -21.86 -3.09
C ARG A 294 -10.49 -21.86 -3.91
N LYS A 295 -10.54 -21.35 -5.15
CA LYS A 295 -9.42 -21.30 -6.11
C LYS A 295 -8.60 -20.03 -6.02
N ALA A 296 -8.89 -19.13 -5.07
CA ALA A 296 -8.09 -17.93 -4.84
C ALA A 296 -6.67 -18.28 -4.40
N ASP A 297 -5.67 -17.62 -5.03
CA ASP A 297 -4.25 -17.77 -4.73
C ASP A 297 -3.79 -16.57 -3.88
N PHE A 298 -3.36 -16.83 -2.66
CA PHE A 298 -2.98 -15.78 -1.70
C PHE A 298 -1.49 -15.52 -1.75
N ILE A 299 -1.10 -14.31 -2.16
CA ILE A 299 0.29 -13.90 -2.31
C ILE A 299 0.63 -12.88 -1.22
N HIS A 300 1.31 -13.31 -0.16
CA HIS A 300 1.84 -12.40 0.85
C HIS A 300 3.03 -11.65 0.26
N ASN A 301 2.81 -10.43 -0.19
CA ASN A 301 3.79 -9.65 -0.93
C ASN A 301 4.72 -8.88 -0.01
N LYS A 302 5.98 -9.30 0.02
CA LYS A 302 7.08 -8.60 0.71
C LYS A 302 7.96 -7.77 -0.23
N LYS A 303 7.66 -7.80 -1.54
CA LYS A 303 8.40 -7.01 -2.52
C LYS A 303 8.06 -5.53 -2.40
N ARG A 304 9.02 -4.68 -2.73
CA ARG A 304 8.81 -3.22 -2.77
C ARG A 304 7.79 -2.87 -3.85
N PRO A 305 6.78 -2.04 -3.55
CA PRO A 305 5.75 -1.69 -4.54
C PRO A 305 6.33 -1.06 -5.83
N VAL A 306 7.43 -0.32 -5.73
CA VAL A 306 8.11 0.28 -6.89
C VAL A 306 8.46 -0.73 -7.99
N ILE A 307 8.61 -2.01 -7.68
CA ILE A 307 8.79 -3.10 -8.66
C ILE A 307 7.53 -3.23 -9.54
N GLY A 308 6.35 -3.09 -8.96
CA GLY A 308 5.10 -3.08 -9.70
C GLY A 308 4.98 -1.87 -10.63
N ALA A 309 5.48 -0.70 -10.20
CA ALA A 309 5.52 0.49 -11.06
C ALA A 309 6.45 0.29 -12.27
N ILE A 310 7.60 -0.38 -12.10
CA ILE A 310 8.49 -0.75 -13.21
C ILE A 310 7.79 -1.69 -14.20
N LYS A 311 7.09 -2.72 -13.70
CA LYS A 311 6.32 -3.64 -14.56
C LYS A 311 5.27 -2.89 -15.38
N LEU A 312 4.52 -2.00 -14.73
CA LEU A 312 3.53 -1.16 -15.39
C LEU A 312 4.17 -0.22 -16.43
N ALA A 313 5.33 0.37 -16.15
CA ALA A 313 6.05 1.19 -17.11
C ALA A 313 6.51 0.39 -18.35
N ILE A 314 6.95 -0.86 -18.18
CA ILE A 314 7.35 -1.75 -19.30
C ILE A 314 6.13 -2.16 -20.13
N GLU A 315 5.03 -2.55 -19.49
CA GLU A 315 3.80 -2.98 -20.17
C GLU A 315 3.24 -1.91 -21.11
N GLN A 316 3.42 -0.66 -20.78
CA GLN A 316 2.98 0.47 -21.58
C GLN A 316 3.73 0.65 -22.91
N LEU A 317 4.86 0.00 -23.06
CA LEU A 317 5.63 0.01 -24.31
C LEU A 317 5.10 -1.01 -25.30
N ASN A 318 4.26 -1.95 -24.84
CA ASN A 318 3.70 -3.04 -25.65
C ASN A 318 2.22 -2.79 -26.02
N ASN A 319 1.65 -1.69 -25.51
CA ASN A 319 0.33 -1.16 -25.86
C ASN A 319 0.52 0.17 -26.61
#